data_0a771a15d0eac94447c1d0f0a121f171
#
_entry.id   0a771a15d0eac94447c1d0f0a121f171
#
_cell.length_a   1.000
_cell.length_b   1.000
_cell.length_c   1.000
_cell.angle_alpha   90.00
_cell.angle_beta   90.00
_cell.angle_gamma   90.00
#
_symmetry.space_group_name_H-M   'P 1'
#
loop_
_entity.id
_entity.type
_entity.pdbx_description
1 polymer ?
#
loop_
_entity_poly.entity_id
_entity_poly.type
_entity_poly.pdbx_seq_one_letter_code
_entity_poly.pdbx_strand_id
1 'polypeptide(L)'
;MSKTSGQTSQNATSAAQNVACAAQDAASAVDTIFTAPHLRWGVIGCGVIANQMAEALASVGRTIDGVANRTQEKAVAFAQRHHVKRVYDSIDDLLASDEIDAVYLTTPHNTHIIYLRKALQAGKHVLCEKSITLNSAELLEAEELARQNGVQLMDACTILHMPLYKELVSRVEAGEFGPVNLIQENFGSYKEFDMENRFFNPKLAGGALLDIGVYSLTLARLFLKSQPHDVLSMMNPAPTGVDQTDGILLRNAEGQMVVLALTLHSKQPKRAMISADKAFIEIMEYPRADIATITWTDDGKQEKVQVGRTANALAYVLADLEAAVAGDASAQAQLEVSKDVMELMTSLRNDWNFLYPEEQ
;
A
#
# COMPACT_ATOMS: atom_id res chain seq x y z
N MET A 1 -41.68 -42.34 -17.79
CA MET A 1 -41.58 -41.63 -16.48
C MET A 1 -40.37 -42.18 -15.74
N SER A 2 -39.63 -41.34 -15.09
CA SER A 2 -38.39 -41.61 -14.31
C SER A 2 -37.07 -41.43 -15.06
N LYS A 3 -36.56 -40.17 -15.10
CA LYS A 3 -35.13 -39.80 -15.19
C LYS A 3 -34.98 -38.33 -14.80
N THR A 4 -35.09 -37.98 -13.52
CA THR A 4 -34.84 -36.61 -13.04
C THR A 4 -34.29 -36.53 -11.61
N SER A 5 -33.89 -37.64 -10.99
CA SER A 5 -33.37 -37.61 -9.60
C SER A 5 -31.85 -37.75 -9.44
N GLY A 6 -31.08 -37.89 -10.52
CA GLY A 6 -29.63 -38.09 -10.45
C GLY A 6 -28.76 -36.80 -10.56
N GLN A 7 -29.29 -35.73 -11.14
CA GLN A 7 -28.49 -34.50 -11.37
C GLN A 7 -28.44 -33.53 -10.18
N THR A 8 -29.40 -33.54 -9.30
CA THR A 8 -29.45 -32.66 -8.11
C THR A 8 -28.49 -33.09 -7.00
N SER A 9 -28.21 -34.39 -6.85
CA SER A 9 -27.28 -34.86 -5.81
C SER A 9 -25.77 -34.64 -6.18
N GLN A 10 -25.44 -34.70 -7.47
CA GLN A 10 -24.06 -34.47 -7.92
C GLN A 10 -23.65 -32.99 -7.84
N ASN A 11 -24.57 -32.06 -8.08
CA ASN A 11 -24.29 -30.62 -7.95
C ASN A 11 -24.16 -30.18 -6.50
N ALA A 12 -24.89 -30.75 -5.56
CA ALA A 12 -24.76 -30.46 -4.13
C ALA A 12 -23.42 -30.97 -3.54
N THR A 13 -22.97 -32.15 -3.98
CA THR A 13 -21.70 -32.73 -3.56
C THR A 13 -20.48 -31.93 -4.11
N SER A 14 -20.57 -31.46 -5.36
CA SER A 14 -19.52 -30.60 -5.97
C SER A 14 -19.43 -29.23 -5.30
N ALA A 15 -20.56 -28.60 -4.95
CA ALA A 15 -20.59 -27.35 -4.24
C ALA A 15 -20.00 -27.44 -2.82
N ALA A 16 -20.33 -28.52 -2.09
CA ALA A 16 -19.76 -28.78 -0.76
C ALA A 16 -18.28 -29.11 -0.79
N GLN A 17 -17.81 -29.83 -1.81
CA GLN A 17 -16.38 -30.08 -2.02
C GLN A 17 -15.60 -28.81 -2.38
N ASN A 18 -16.16 -27.93 -3.19
CA ASN A 18 -15.54 -26.64 -3.53
C ASN A 18 -15.47 -25.71 -2.33
N VAL A 19 -16.45 -25.68 -1.45
CA VAL A 19 -16.44 -24.91 -0.20
C VAL A 19 -15.42 -25.48 0.80
N ALA A 20 -15.32 -26.80 0.91
CA ALA A 20 -14.33 -27.45 1.77
C ALA A 20 -12.89 -27.27 1.26
N CYS A 21 -12.67 -27.32 -0.06
CA CYS A 21 -11.38 -27.02 -0.68
C CYS A 21 -10.98 -25.55 -0.48
N ALA A 22 -11.91 -24.61 -0.67
CA ALA A 22 -11.67 -23.20 -0.41
C ALA A 22 -11.38 -22.91 1.08
N ALA A 23 -12.00 -23.61 2.00
CA ALA A 23 -11.72 -23.50 3.44
C ALA A 23 -10.36 -24.11 3.83
N GLN A 24 -9.96 -25.23 3.22
CA GLN A 24 -8.63 -25.81 3.41
C GLN A 24 -7.53 -24.94 2.78
N ASP A 25 -7.75 -24.36 1.60
CA ASP A 25 -6.83 -23.40 0.98
C ASP A 25 -6.72 -22.12 1.81
N ALA A 26 -7.80 -21.64 2.43
CA ALA A 26 -7.77 -20.50 3.32
C ALA A 26 -6.99 -20.81 4.62
N ALA A 27 -7.17 -21.97 5.22
CA ALA A 27 -6.44 -22.39 6.43
C ALA A 27 -4.93 -22.57 6.16
N SER A 28 -4.55 -23.14 5.00
CA SER A 28 -3.13 -23.26 4.60
C SER A 28 -2.49 -21.89 4.27
N ALA A 29 -3.31 -20.90 3.84
CA ALA A 29 -2.84 -19.56 3.56
C ALA A 29 -2.54 -18.74 4.82
N VAL A 30 -3.22 -19.02 5.94
CA VAL A 30 -2.96 -18.38 7.24
C VAL A 30 -1.56 -18.71 7.73
N ASP A 31 -1.16 -19.97 7.68
CA ASP A 31 0.17 -20.44 8.14
C ASP A 31 1.33 -19.91 7.28
N THR A 32 1.05 -19.42 6.06
CA THR A 32 2.09 -18.90 5.15
C THR A 32 2.22 -17.38 5.15
N ILE A 33 1.18 -16.63 5.58
CA ILE A 33 1.20 -15.16 5.59
C ILE A 33 1.75 -14.64 6.92
N PHE A 34 1.24 -15.17 8.05
CA PHE A 34 1.61 -14.72 9.39
C PHE A 34 2.56 -15.72 10.04
N THR A 35 3.86 -15.40 10.02
CA THR A 35 4.92 -16.24 10.58
C THR A 35 5.43 -15.73 11.93
N ALA A 36 5.09 -14.50 12.30
CA ALA A 36 5.48 -13.85 13.55
C ALA A 36 4.38 -13.96 14.63
N PRO A 37 4.73 -13.70 15.92
CA PRO A 37 3.75 -13.60 16.98
C PRO A 37 2.67 -12.56 16.70
N HIS A 38 1.46 -12.91 17.06
CA HIS A 38 0.27 -12.08 16.84
C HIS A 38 0.27 -10.80 17.68
N LEU A 39 0.12 -9.65 17.05
CA LEU A 39 -0.12 -8.38 17.73
C LEU A 39 -1.63 -8.12 17.90
N ARG A 40 -1.99 -7.43 18.99
CA ARG A 40 -3.35 -6.95 19.20
C ARG A 40 -3.52 -5.62 18.47
N TRP A 41 -4.37 -5.63 17.43
CA TRP A 41 -4.51 -4.52 16.50
C TRP A 41 -5.65 -3.56 16.87
N GLY A 42 -5.32 -2.27 16.97
CA GLY A 42 -6.28 -1.17 16.99
C GLY A 42 -6.38 -0.50 15.61
N VAL A 43 -7.58 -0.08 15.22
CA VAL A 43 -7.79 0.72 13.99
C VAL A 43 -8.20 2.13 14.35
N ILE A 44 -7.51 3.11 13.78
CA ILE A 44 -7.84 4.53 13.90
C ILE A 44 -8.34 5.02 12.54
N GLY A 45 -9.65 5.32 12.48
CA GLY A 45 -10.36 5.63 11.24
C GLY A 45 -11.19 4.45 10.74
N CYS A 46 -12.39 4.73 10.19
CA CYS A 46 -13.36 3.73 9.74
C CYS A 46 -13.74 3.95 8.27
N GLY A 47 -12.75 4.37 7.44
CA GLY A 47 -12.92 4.64 6.02
C GLY A 47 -12.98 3.37 5.16
N VAL A 48 -12.95 3.56 3.84
CA VAL A 48 -13.03 2.46 2.87
C VAL A 48 -11.88 1.46 3.09
N ILE A 49 -10.66 1.95 3.28
CA ILE A 49 -9.49 1.06 3.40
C ILE A 49 -9.50 0.26 4.71
N ALA A 50 -9.99 0.84 5.82
CA ALA A 50 -10.16 0.11 7.06
C ALA A 50 -11.15 -1.05 6.92
N ASN A 51 -12.27 -0.85 6.19
CA ASN A 51 -13.22 -1.91 5.89
C ASN A 51 -12.59 -3.01 5.03
N GLN A 52 -11.84 -2.66 3.98
CA GLN A 52 -11.12 -3.63 3.15
C GLN A 52 -10.09 -4.43 3.97
N MET A 53 -9.38 -3.78 4.90
CA MET A 53 -8.43 -4.45 5.80
C MET A 53 -9.14 -5.45 6.70
N ALA A 54 -10.26 -5.06 7.32
CA ALA A 54 -11.04 -5.96 8.17
C ALA A 54 -11.57 -7.17 7.40
N GLU A 55 -12.03 -6.98 6.16
CA GLU A 55 -12.47 -8.05 5.25
C GLU A 55 -11.31 -8.98 4.86
N ALA A 56 -10.14 -8.42 4.53
CA ALA A 56 -8.95 -9.20 4.22
C ALA A 56 -8.47 -10.04 5.42
N LEU A 57 -8.47 -9.48 6.63
CA LEU A 57 -8.16 -10.22 7.85
C LEU A 57 -9.15 -11.34 8.13
N ALA A 58 -10.45 -11.06 7.98
CA ALA A 58 -11.49 -12.06 8.16
C ALA A 58 -11.34 -13.25 7.19
N SER A 59 -10.91 -13.00 5.95
CA SER A 59 -10.68 -14.05 4.94
C SER A 59 -9.53 -14.99 5.30
N VAL A 60 -8.62 -14.57 6.17
CA VAL A 60 -7.50 -15.36 6.69
C VAL A 60 -7.67 -15.72 8.18
N GLY A 61 -8.92 -15.67 8.68
CA GLY A 61 -9.25 -16.08 10.05
C GLY A 61 -8.80 -15.15 11.15
N ARG A 62 -8.47 -13.89 10.84
CA ARG A 62 -8.00 -12.86 11.79
C ARG A 62 -9.03 -11.75 11.99
N THR A 63 -8.95 -11.06 13.11
CA THR A 63 -9.85 -9.94 13.45
C THR A 63 -9.08 -8.78 14.06
N ILE A 64 -9.67 -7.60 13.99
CA ILE A 64 -9.21 -6.38 14.67
C ILE A 64 -9.67 -6.45 16.12
N ASP A 65 -8.78 -6.07 17.08
CA ASP A 65 -9.09 -6.14 18.52
C ASP A 65 -9.80 -4.87 19.02
N GLY A 66 -9.45 -3.71 18.48
CA GLY A 66 -10.05 -2.44 18.90
C GLY A 66 -10.24 -1.44 17.77
N VAL A 67 -11.17 -0.52 17.94
CA VAL A 67 -11.40 0.57 16.98
C VAL A 67 -11.71 1.88 17.69
N ALA A 68 -11.17 2.97 17.15
CA ALA A 68 -11.55 4.34 17.50
C ALA A 68 -11.69 5.19 16.23
N ASN A 69 -12.60 6.15 16.28
CA ASN A 69 -12.81 7.10 15.19
C ASN A 69 -13.30 8.43 15.75
N ARG A 70 -12.94 9.55 15.12
CA ARG A 70 -13.41 10.89 15.51
C ARG A 70 -14.94 10.98 15.64
N THR A 71 -15.67 10.26 14.79
CA THR A 71 -17.12 10.13 14.85
C THR A 71 -17.45 8.77 15.47
N GLN A 72 -17.94 8.77 16.70
CA GLN A 72 -18.16 7.55 17.50
C GLN A 72 -19.14 6.57 16.84
N GLU A 73 -20.21 7.08 16.21
CA GLU A 73 -21.19 6.25 15.52
C GLU A 73 -20.57 5.44 14.38
N LYS A 74 -19.53 5.97 13.70
CA LYS A 74 -18.81 5.24 12.66
C LYS A 74 -17.96 4.12 13.24
N ALA A 75 -17.37 4.32 14.43
CA ALA A 75 -16.61 3.28 15.12
C ALA A 75 -17.53 2.13 15.57
N VAL A 76 -18.71 2.45 16.13
CA VAL A 76 -19.72 1.47 16.51
C VAL A 76 -20.22 0.67 15.30
N ALA A 77 -20.55 1.34 14.19
CA ALA A 77 -21.01 0.68 12.97
C ALA A 77 -19.93 -0.23 12.36
N PHE A 78 -18.66 0.22 12.37
CA PHE A 78 -17.51 -0.56 11.93
C PHE A 78 -17.34 -1.82 12.80
N ALA A 79 -17.37 -1.66 14.12
CA ALA A 79 -17.23 -2.78 15.06
C ALA A 79 -18.34 -3.82 14.89
N GLN A 80 -19.59 -3.39 14.70
CA GLN A 80 -20.72 -4.29 14.45
C GLN A 80 -20.54 -5.08 13.15
N ARG A 81 -20.10 -4.39 12.07
CA ARG A 81 -19.91 -5.03 10.76
C ARG A 81 -18.78 -6.06 10.76
N HIS A 82 -17.67 -5.78 11.42
CA HIS A 82 -16.44 -6.57 11.37
C HIS A 82 -16.16 -7.37 12.65
N HIS A 83 -17.12 -7.42 13.57
CA HIS A 83 -17.02 -8.16 14.84
C HIS A 83 -15.79 -7.74 15.67
N VAL A 84 -15.43 -6.44 15.66
CA VAL A 84 -14.33 -5.90 16.46
C VAL A 84 -14.68 -6.00 17.94
N LYS A 85 -13.74 -6.48 18.76
CA LYS A 85 -13.98 -6.80 20.18
C LYS A 85 -14.31 -5.57 21.01
N ARG A 86 -13.64 -4.42 20.74
CA ARG A 86 -13.76 -3.22 21.57
C ARG A 86 -13.88 -1.96 20.74
N VAL A 87 -14.84 -1.12 21.09
CA VAL A 87 -14.94 0.26 20.61
C VAL A 87 -14.47 1.17 21.73
N TYR A 88 -13.47 2.01 21.44
CA TYR A 88 -12.95 2.99 22.38
C TYR A 88 -13.70 4.32 22.23
N ASP A 89 -13.89 5.04 23.34
CA ASP A 89 -14.64 6.31 23.37
C ASP A 89 -13.86 7.43 22.65
N SER A 90 -12.54 7.36 22.69
CA SER A 90 -11.66 8.28 21.97
C SER A 90 -10.44 7.55 21.39
N ILE A 91 -9.75 8.22 20.46
CA ILE A 91 -8.46 7.75 19.94
C ILE A 91 -7.41 7.71 21.05
N ASP A 92 -7.44 8.68 21.97
CA ASP A 92 -6.51 8.73 23.10
C ASP A 92 -6.73 7.54 24.07
N ASP A 93 -7.99 7.11 24.28
CA ASP A 93 -8.29 5.91 25.09
C ASP A 93 -7.78 4.63 24.42
N LEU A 94 -7.90 4.52 23.09
CA LEU A 94 -7.33 3.39 22.36
C LEU A 94 -5.81 3.36 22.50
N LEU A 95 -5.15 4.51 22.34
CA LEU A 95 -3.69 4.61 22.43
C LEU A 95 -3.17 4.36 23.85
N ALA A 96 -3.93 4.73 24.89
CA ALA A 96 -3.58 4.47 26.28
C ALA A 96 -3.84 3.02 26.74
N SER A 97 -4.51 2.20 25.92
CA SER A 97 -4.91 0.84 26.31
C SER A 97 -3.76 -0.16 26.25
N ASP A 98 -3.56 -0.92 27.30
CA ASP A 98 -2.62 -2.06 27.34
C ASP A 98 -3.13 -3.28 26.54
N GLU A 99 -4.36 -3.24 26.02
CA GLU A 99 -4.95 -4.30 25.20
C GLU A 99 -4.62 -4.14 23.69
N ILE A 100 -3.90 -3.08 23.30
CA ILE A 100 -3.49 -2.79 21.92
C ILE A 100 -1.97 -2.70 21.86
N ASP A 101 -1.35 -3.46 20.96
CA ASP A 101 0.09 -3.47 20.71
C ASP A 101 0.45 -2.59 19.50
N ALA A 102 -0.36 -2.68 18.45
CA ALA A 102 -0.14 -1.98 17.19
C ALA A 102 -1.41 -1.27 16.72
N VAL A 103 -1.24 -0.17 16.01
CA VAL A 103 -2.34 0.58 15.42
C VAL A 103 -2.21 0.67 13.90
N TYR A 104 -3.32 0.46 13.21
CA TYR A 104 -3.48 0.75 11.80
C TYR A 104 -4.16 2.10 11.63
N LEU A 105 -3.40 3.07 11.11
CA LEU A 105 -3.83 4.45 10.92
C LEU A 105 -4.38 4.65 9.52
N THR A 106 -5.68 4.97 9.40
CA THR A 106 -6.43 5.06 8.13
C THR A 106 -7.19 6.37 7.98
N THR A 107 -6.70 7.42 8.60
CA THR A 107 -7.30 8.76 8.55
C THR A 107 -6.90 9.48 7.25
N PRO A 108 -7.44 10.68 6.93
CA PRO A 108 -6.95 11.46 5.79
C PRO A 108 -5.46 11.83 5.92
N HIS A 109 -4.76 11.91 4.78
CA HIS A 109 -3.31 12.12 4.73
C HIS A 109 -2.80 13.27 5.58
N ASN A 110 -3.49 14.42 5.54
CA ASN A 110 -3.14 15.62 6.31
C ASN A 110 -3.28 15.47 7.83
N THR A 111 -3.85 14.39 8.31
CA THR A 111 -3.99 14.10 9.74
C THR A 111 -3.04 13.00 10.22
N HIS A 112 -2.31 12.34 9.33
CA HIS A 112 -1.44 11.23 9.68
C HIS A 112 -0.42 11.64 10.72
N ILE A 113 0.32 12.73 10.52
CA ILE A 113 1.37 13.17 11.45
C ILE A 113 0.83 13.44 12.87
N ILE A 114 -0.41 13.93 12.99
CA ILE A 114 -1.04 14.20 14.29
C ILE A 114 -1.19 12.89 15.09
N TYR A 115 -1.67 11.84 14.43
CA TYR A 115 -1.89 10.55 15.07
C TYR A 115 -0.63 9.70 15.15
N LEU A 116 0.33 9.86 14.21
CA LEU A 116 1.66 9.27 14.29
C LEU A 116 2.38 9.73 15.57
N ARG A 117 2.44 11.03 15.83
CA ARG A 117 3.02 11.58 17.07
C ARG A 117 2.41 10.93 18.31
N LYS A 118 1.09 10.90 18.39
CA LYS A 118 0.38 10.35 19.55
C LYS A 118 0.64 8.85 19.74
N ALA A 119 0.51 8.08 18.66
CA ALA A 119 0.64 6.62 18.71
C ALA A 119 2.08 6.18 19.06
N LEU A 120 3.07 6.80 18.40
CA LEU A 120 4.47 6.48 18.63
C LEU A 120 4.92 6.88 20.05
N GLN A 121 4.49 8.05 20.55
CA GLN A 121 4.75 8.48 21.93
C GLN A 121 4.05 7.61 22.98
N ALA A 122 2.90 7.01 22.65
CA ALA A 122 2.20 6.04 23.47
C ALA A 122 2.83 4.62 23.44
N GLY A 123 3.96 4.45 22.74
CA GLY A 123 4.65 3.17 22.65
C GLY A 123 3.93 2.14 21.80
N LYS A 124 3.11 2.56 20.83
CA LYS A 124 2.43 1.66 19.90
C LYS A 124 3.24 1.50 18.62
N HIS A 125 3.34 0.25 18.12
CA HIS A 125 3.78 0.02 16.75
C HIS A 125 2.74 0.60 15.79
N VAL A 126 3.17 1.20 14.67
CA VAL A 126 2.26 1.90 13.77
C VAL A 126 2.41 1.41 12.33
N LEU A 127 1.31 0.97 11.76
CA LEU A 127 1.10 0.83 10.34
C LEU A 127 0.29 2.03 9.87
N CYS A 128 0.85 2.87 9.01
CA CYS A 128 0.19 4.08 8.52
C CYS A 128 -0.16 3.95 7.04
N GLU A 129 -1.39 4.31 6.67
CA GLU A 129 -1.79 4.35 5.25
C GLU A 129 -0.92 5.29 4.42
N LYS A 130 -0.83 4.94 3.16
CA LYS A 130 -0.14 5.74 2.15
C LYS A 130 -1.00 6.98 1.75
N SER A 131 -0.43 8.10 1.39
CA SER A 131 0.94 8.51 1.65
C SER A 131 1.15 8.69 3.14
N ILE A 132 2.25 8.12 3.63
CA ILE A 132 2.47 8.00 5.08
C ILE A 132 2.46 9.36 5.81
N THR A 133 2.96 10.42 5.16
CA THR A 133 2.95 11.80 5.63
C THR A 133 2.69 12.78 4.47
N LEU A 134 2.57 14.08 4.73
CA LEU A 134 2.48 15.08 3.68
C LEU A 134 3.84 15.39 3.04
N ASN A 135 4.92 15.33 3.81
CA ASN A 135 6.27 15.65 3.36
C ASN A 135 7.32 14.81 4.08
N SER A 136 8.56 14.90 3.57
CA SER A 136 9.69 14.16 4.12
C SER A 136 10.07 14.57 5.54
N ALA A 137 9.88 15.84 5.92
CA ALA A 137 10.20 16.31 7.28
C ALA A 137 9.29 15.66 8.33
N GLU A 138 7.99 15.53 8.03
CA GLU A 138 7.05 14.81 8.90
C GLU A 138 7.40 13.33 9.04
N LEU A 139 7.87 12.68 7.96
CA LEU A 139 8.26 11.27 8.01
C LEU A 139 9.53 11.08 8.85
N LEU A 140 10.53 11.95 8.70
CA LEU A 140 11.74 11.90 9.52
C LEU A 140 11.44 12.14 11.01
N GLU A 141 10.51 13.04 11.33
CA GLU A 141 10.03 13.24 12.71
C GLU A 141 9.37 11.97 13.26
N ALA A 142 8.48 11.34 12.47
CA ALA A 142 7.79 10.12 12.87
C ALA A 142 8.76 8.94 13.06
N GLU A 143 9.75 8.79 12.19
CA GLU A 143 10.82 7.78 12.32
C GLU A 143 11.62 7.99 13.61
N GLU A 144 12.01 9.22 13.90
CA GLU A 144 12.76 9.53 15.13
C GLU A 144 11.93 9.24 16.40
N LEU A 145 10.64 9.56 16.39
CA LEU A 145 9.73 9.20 17.48
C LEU A 145 9.60 7.68 17.65
N ALA A 146 9.50 6.93 16.56
CA ALA A 146 9.47 5.47 16.59
C ALA A 146 10.75 4.90 17.21
N ARG A 147 11.92 5.41 16.79
CA ARG A 147 13.23 5.01 17.30
C ARG A 147 13.38 5.32 18.79
N GLN A 148 12.97 6.53 19.24
CA GLN A 148 13.06 6.95 20.64
C GLN A 148 12.22 6.10 21.57
N ASN A 149 11.04 5.63 21.10
CA ASN A 149 10.11 4.84 21.88
C ASN A 149 10.27 3.31 21.66
N GLY A 150 11.24 2.88 20.85
CA GLY A 150 11.53 1.46 20.60
C GLY A 150 10.38 0.72 19.90
N VAL A 151 9.62 1.41 19.05
CA VAL A 151 8.50 0.84 18.30
C VAL A 151 8.75 0.87 16.80
N GLN A 152 8.01 0.07 16.05
CA GLN A 152 8.09 0.01 14.59
C GLN A 152 7.09 1.01 13.96
N LEU A 153 7.54 1.69 12.92
CA LEU A 153 6.73 2.49 12.00
C LEU A 153 6.84 1.89 10.60
N MET A 154 5.71 1.67 9.92
CA MET A 154 5.68 1.09 8.59
C MET A 154 4.64 1.78 7.71
N ASP A 155 4.99 1.98 6.43
CA ASP A 155 4.10 2.49 5.40
C ASP A 155 3.23 1.35 4.83
N ALA A 156 1.92 1.54 4.79
CA ALA A 156 0.97 0.57 4.23
C ALA A 156 0.90 0.59 2.69
N CYS A 157 1.91 1.14 2.00
CA CYS A 157 1.98 1.07 0.55
C CYS A 157 2.11 -0.39 0.10
N THR A 158 1.03 -0.97 -0.44
CA THR A 158 0.93 -2.40 -0.71
C THR A 158 2.04 -2.95 -1.60
N ILE A 159 2.63 -2.14 -2.48
CA ILE A 159 3.77 -2.55 -3.34
C ILE A 159 4.94 -3.06 -2.50
N LEU A 160 5.24 -2.44 -1.36
CA LEU A 160 6.34 -2.84 -0.49
C LEU A 160 6.15 -4.24 0.12
N HIS A 161 4.89 -4.70 0.20
CA HIS A 161 4.50 -5.88 0.94
C HIS A 161 4.10 -7.07 0.06
N MET A 162 3.79 -6.82 -1.23
CA MET A 162 3.39 -7.90 -2.13
C MET A 162 4.54 -8.87 -2.41
N PRO A 163 4.34 -10.17 -2.23
CA PRO A 163 5.37 -11.19 -2.48
C PRO A 163 5.93 -11.16 -3.91
N LEU A 164 5.13 -10.76 -4.90
CA LEU A 164 5.57 -10.63 -6.29
C LEU A 164 6.76 -9.68 -6.42
N TYR A 165 6.72 -8.51 -5.75
CA TYR A 165 7.80 -7.53 -5.86
C TYR A 165 9.06 -7.99 -5.14
N LYS A 166 8.94 -8.65 -3.99
CA LYS A 166 10.07 -9.27 -3.28
C LYS A 166 10.79 -10.27 -4.18
N GLU A 167 10.05 -11.11 -4.90
CA GLU A 167 10.58 -12.06 -5.89
C GLU A 167 11.25 -11.35 -7.07
N LEU A 168 10.59 -10.38 -7.71
CA LEU A 168 11.13 -9.69 -8.88
C LEU A 168 12.39 -8.88 -8.53
N VAL A 169 12.40 -8.17 -7.40
CA VAL A 169 13.57 -7.43 -6.90
C VAL A 169 14.74 -8.38 -6.67
N SER A 170 14.51 -9.51 -6.00
CA SER A 170 15.54 -10.52 -5.78
C SER A 170 16.17 -11.03 -7.09
N ARG A 171 15.36 -11.28 -8.12
CA ARG A 171 15.85 -11.72 -9.45
C ARG A 171 16.64 -10.61 -10.18
N VAL A 172 16.20 -9.33 -10.03
CA VAL A 172 16.95 -8.18 -10.57
C VAL A 172 18.30 -8.02 -9.87
N GLU A 173 18.33 -8.12 -8.54
CA GLU A 173 19.56 -8.03 -7.73
C GLU A 173 20.52 -9.18 -8.02
N ALA A 174 20.01 -10.37 -8.32
CA ALA A 174 20.79 -11.52 -8.78
C ALA A 174 21.38 -11.32 -10.19
N GLY A 175 21.02 -10.23 -10.91
CA GLY A 175 21.51 -9.92 -12.24
C GLY A 175 20.93 -10.77 -13.37
N GLU A 176 19.83 -11.47 -13.10
CA GLU A 176 19.20 -12.39 -14.06
C GLU A 176 18.83 -11.68 -15.37
N PHE A 177 18.27 -10.48 -15.28
CA PHE A 177 17.80 -9.69 -16.43
C PHE A 177 18.87 -8.76 -17.03
N GLY A 178 20.06 -8.70 -16.42
CA GLY A 178 21.05 -7.66 -16.69
C GLY A 178 20.65 -6.30 -16.08
N PRO A 179 21.37 -5.21 -16.40
CA PRO A 179 21.05 -3.88 -15.91
C PRO A 179 19.63 -3.43 -16.32
N VAL A 180 18.88 -2.88 -15.35
CA VAL A 180 17.65 -2.16 -15.65
C VAL A 180 18.01 -0.78 -16.20
N ASN A 181 17.44 -0.41 -17.35
CA ASN A 181 17.74 0.83 -18.05
C ASN A 181 16.59 1.83 -18.05
N LEU A 182 15.35 1.35 -18.16
CA LEU A 182 14.15 2.20 -18.26
C LEU A 182 12.99 1.57 -17.51
N ILE A 183 12.31 2.40 -16.73
CA ILE A 183 11.04 2.06 -16.09
C ILE A 183 9.97 3.00 -16.64
N GLN A 184 8.85 2.45 -17.10
CA GLN A 184 7.73 3.21 -17.63
C GLN A 184 6.46 2.82 -16.92
N GLU A 185 5.76 3.80 -16.35
CA GLU A 185 4.53 3.57 -15.61
C GLU A 185 3.44 4.57 -15.96
N ASN A 186 2.22 4.07 -15.91
CA ASN A 186 1.04 4.93 -15.99
C ASN A 186 -0.02 4.51 -14.98
N PHE A 187 -0.69 5.52 -14.41
CA PHE A 187 -1.81 5.34 -13.50
C PHE A 187 -2.89 6.39 -13.78
N GLY A 188 -3.99 5.98 -14.40
CA GLY A 188 -5.16 6.82 -14.59
C GLY A 188 -6.34 6.30 -13.77
N SER A 189 -6.80 7.08 -12.81
CA SER A 189 -7.94 6.75 -11.95
C SER A 189 -8.99 7.86 -12.04
N TYR A 190 -9.79 7.84 -13.12
CA TYR A 190 -10.82 8.87 -13.32
C TYR A 190 -11.67 9.06 -12.06
N LYS A 191 -11.75 10.30 -11.61
CA LYS A 191 -12.62 10.78 -10.56
C LYS A 191 -13.50 11.87 -11.13
N GLU A 192 -14.79 11.82 -10.83
CA GLU A 192 -15.67 12.95 -11.09
C GLU A 192 -15.19 14.14 -10.26
N PHE A 193 -15.13 15.31 -10.92
CA PHE A 193 -14.65 16.51 -10.25
C PHE A 193 -15.68 16.99 -9.22
N ASP A 194 -15.24 17.03 -7.96
CA ASP A 194 -15.99 17.58 -6.84
C ASP A 194 -14.99 18.22 -5.87
N MET A 195 -15.12 19.51 -5.63
CA MET A 195 -14.23 20.29 -4.76
C MET A 195 -14.23 19.83 -3.29
N GLU A 196 -15.33 19.22 -2.84
CA GLU A 196 -15.46 18.69 -1.47
C GLU A 196 -14.90 17.27 -1.35
N ASN A 197 -14.70 16.59 -2.47
CA ASN A 197 -14.15 15.24 -2.48
C ASN A 197 -12.66 15.27 -2.13
N ARG A 198 -12.23 14.29 -1.33
CA ARG A 198 -10.82 14.13 -0.89
C ARG A 198 -9.80 14.14 -2.03
N PHE A 199 -10.19 13.78 -3.26
CA PHE A 199 -9.27 13.73 -4.39
C PHE A 199 -8.91 15.11 -4.94
N PHE A 200 -9.79 16.11 -4.79
CA PHE A 200 -9.62 17.45 -5.32
C PHE A 200 -9.61 18.53 -4.24
N ASN A 201 -9.75 18.16 -2.97
CA ASN A 201 -9.78 19.12 -1.86
C ASN A 201 -8.38 19.27 -1.24
N PRO A 202 -7.73 20.45 -1.35
CA PRO A 202 -6.41 20.66 -0.75
C PRO A 202 -6.42 20.56 0.77
N LYS A 203 -7.56 20.84 1.45
CA LYS A 203 -7.72 20.68 2.90
C LYS A 203 -7.82 19.21 3.36
N LEU A 204 -7.87 18.27 2.43
CA LEU A 204 -7.85 16.83 2.68
C LEU A 204 -6.64 16.16 2.03
N ALA A 205 -5.63 16.96 1.65
CA ALA A 205 -4.44 16.54 0.93
C ALA A 205 -4.77 15.77 -0.35
N GLY A 206 -5.66 16.36 -1.18
CA GLY A 206 -6.00 15.83 -2.51
C GLY A 206 -4.84 16.01 -3.49
N GLY A 207 -4.95 15.39 -4.66
CA GLY A 207 -3.97 15.44 -5.73
C GLY A 207 -3.56 14.05 -6.22
N ALA A 208 -3.11 13.98 -7.45
CA ALA A 208 -2.70 12.73 -8.09
C ALA A 208 -1.40 12.20 -7.50
N LEU A 209 -0.44 13.05 -7.21
CA LEU A 209 0.87 12.66 -6.69
C LEU A 209 0.75 11.90 -5.36
N LEU A 210 0.04 12.45 -4.37
CA LEU A 210 -0.15 11.78 -3.07
C LEU A 210 -1.08 10.57 -3.17
N ASP A 211 -2.15 10.61 -3.99
CA ASP A 211 -3.11 9.50 -4.02
C ASP A 211 -2.63 8.31 -4.85
N ILE A 212 -2.05 8.56 -6.04
CA ILE A 212 -1.65 7.50 -6.99
C ILE A 212 -0.17 7.52 -7.35
N GLY A 213 0.49 8.68 -7.34
CA GLY A 213 1.91 8.83 -7.66
C GLY A 213 2.81 8.11 -6.66
N VAL A 214 2.41 8.03 -5.39
CA VAL A 214 3.13 7.26 -4.36
C VAL A 214 3.34 5.80 -4.79
N TYR A 215 2.38 5.16 -5.43
CA TYR A 215 2.54 3.79 -5.92
C TYR A 215 3.57 3.70 -7.05
N SER A 216 3.49 4.61 -8.04
CA SER A 216 4.43 4.63 -9.16
C SER A 216 5.86 4.90 -8.68
N LEU A 217 6.06 5.92 -7.84
CA LEU A 217 7.38 6.24 -7.32
C LEU A 217 7.95 5.11 -6.43
N THR A 218 7.10 4.45 -5.64
CA THR A 218 7.52 3.30 -4.83
C THR A 218 7.96 2.14 -5.72
N LEU A 219 7.18 1.81 -6.76
CA LEU A 219 7.55 0.73 -7.67
C LEU A 219 8.86 1.06 -8.41
N ALA A 220 8.98 2.26 -8.96
CA ALA A 220 10.21 2.69 -9.61
C ALA A 220 11.42 2.57 -8.66
N ARG A 221 11.27 3.07 -7.41
CA ARG A 221 12.37 3.06 -6.44
C ARG A 221 12.86 1.66 -6.08
N LEU A 222 11.98 0.66 -6.06
CA LEU A 222 12.35 -0.74 -5.81
C LEU A 222 13.30 -1.31 -6.88
N PHE A 223 13.23 -0.82 -8.12
CA PHE A 223 14.05 -1.31 -9.24
C PHE A 223 15.22 -0.38 -9.61
N LEU A 224 15.30 0.80 -8.99
CA LEU A 224 16.42 1.71 -9.14
C LEU A 224 17.54 1.39 -8.15
N LYS A 225 18.79 1.46 -8.62
CA LYS A 225 19.98 1.23 -7.78
C LYS A 225 20.23 2.37 -6.79
N SER A 226 19.90 3.59 -7.17
CA SER A 226 20.05 4.78 -6.33
C SER A 226 18.88 5.74 -6.52
N GLN A 227 18.74 6.67 -5.57
CA GLN A 227 17.75 7.74 -5.62
C GLN A 227 17.93 8.60 -6.89
N PRO A 228 16.87 8.92 -7.65
CA PRO A 228 16.95 9.86 -8.76
C PRO A 228 17.42 11.25 -8.30
N HIS A 229 18.27 11.89 -9.11
CA HIS A 229 18.74 13.24 -8.87
C HIS A 229 18.40 14.22 -9.99
N ASP A 230 18.22 13.73 -11.22
CA ASP A 230 17.69 14.54 -12.31
C ASP A 230 16.17 14.35 -12.37
N VAL A 231 15.43 15.43 -12.21
CA VAL A 231 13.97 15.46 -12.16
C VAL A 231 13.45 16.49 -13.16
N LEU A 232 12.61 16.07 -14.09
CA LEU A 232 11.83 16.96 -14.95
C LEU A 232 10.36 16.61 -14.78
N SER A 233 9.55 17.59 -14.47
CA SER A 233 8.12 17.34 -14.24
C SER A 233 7.24 18.49 -14.71
N MET A 234 6.02 18.13 -15.07
CA MET A 234 4.92 19.08 -15.31
C MET A 234 3.68 18.59 -14.58
N MET A 235 2.99 19.51 -13.96
CA MET A 235 1.70 19.30 -13.30
C MET A 235 0.62 20.14 -13.99
N ASN A 236 -0.54 19.53 -14.24
CA ASN A 236 -1.74 20.26 -14.66
C ASN A 236 -2.68 20.33 -13.46
N PRO A 237 -2.96 21.54 -12.92
CA PRO A 237 -3.77 21.66 -11.70
C PRO A 237 -5.25 21.48 -11.98
N ALA A 238 -5.97 20.95 -10.99
CA ALA A 238 -7.40 21.05 -10.89
C ALA A 238 -7.82 22.51 -10.57
N PRO A 239 -9.09 22.90 -10.75
CA PRO A 239 -9.59 24.24 -10.35
C PRO A 239 -9.36 24.58 -8.87
N THR A 240 -9.14 23.59 -8.01
CA THR A 240 -8.81 23.75 -6.58
C THR A 240 -7.33 23.97 -6.30
N GLY A 241 -6.48 23.87 -7.33
CA GLY A 241 -5.03 24.03 -7.25
C GLY A 241 -4.24 22.75 -7.00
N VAL A 242 -4.87 21.64 -6.60
CA VAL A 242 -4.17 20.35 -6.46
C VAL A 242 -3.80 19.79 -7.84
N ASP A 243 -2.74 19.00 -7.90
CA ASP A 243 -2.34 18.30 -9.11
C ASP A 243 -3.39 17.26 -9.52
N GLN A 244 -3.82 17.32 -10.78
CA GLN A 244 -4.78 16.33 -11.31
C GLN A 244 -4.19 15.45 -12.42
N THR A 245 -3.14 15.91 -13.08
CA THR A 245 -2.42 15.16 -14.12
C THR A 245 -0.96 15.54 -14.10
N ASP A 246 -0.07 14.55 -13.99
CA ASP A 246 1.36 14.76 -13.87
C ASP A 246 2.12 13.94 -14.91
N GLY A 247 3.14 14.57 -15.49
CA GLY A 247 4.18 13.92 -16.27
C GLY A 247 5.51 14.09 -15.56
N ILE A 248 6.19 12.99 -15.25
CA ILE A 248 7.44 12.99 -14.47
C ILE A 248 8.48 12.15 -15.20
N LEU A 249 9.67 12.71 -15.37
CA LEU A 249 10.85 12.06 -15.92
C LEU A 249 11.97 12.12 -14.89
N LEU A 250 12.54 10.98 -14.53
CA LEU A 250 13.59 10.86 -13.52
C LEU A 250 14.82 10.17 -14.13
N ARG A 251 16.00 10.47 -13.57
CA ARG A 251 17.25 9.75 -13.86
C ARG A 251 18.13 9.70 -12.62
N ASN A 252 18.74 8.53 -12.36
CA ASN A 252 19.71 8.35 -11.28
C ASN A 252 21.17 8.40 -11.76
N ALA A 253 22.12 8.26 -10.83
CA ALA A 253 23.56 8.31 -11.12
C ALA A 253 24.03 7.18 -12.05
N GLU A 254 23.37 6.04 -12.05
CA GLU A 254 23.66 4.89 -12.90
C GLU A 254 23.07 5.04 -14.33
N GLY A 255 22.36 6.14 -14.60
CA GLY A 255 21.76 6.42 -15.89
C GLY A 255 20.42 5.70 -16.12
N GLN A 256 19.85 5.04 -15.10
CA GLN A 256 18.52 4.46 -15.18
C GLN A 256 17.48 5.58 -15.25
N MET A 257 16.52 5.43 -16.17
CA MET A 257 15.47 6.43 -16.39
C MET A 257 14.10 5.92 -15.95
N VAL A 258 13.25 6.84 -15.51
CA VAL A 258 11.85 6.57 -15.17
C VAL A 258 10.94 7.55 -15.89
N VAL A 259 9.84 7.06 -16.46
CA VAL A 259 8.79 7.87 -17.11
C VAL A 259 7.46 7.55 -16.47
N LEU A 260 6.84 8.53 -15.81
CA LEU A 260 5.56 8.39 -15.14
C LEU A 260 4.50 9.28 -15.78
N ALA A 261 3.30 8.73 -15.96
CA ALA A 261 2.11 9.47 -16.39
C ALA A 261 0.95 9.19 -15.43
N LEU A 262 0.55 10.21 -14.67
CA LEU A 262 -0.47 10.11 -13.62
C LEU A 262 -1.67 10.97 -13.97
N THR A 263 -2.90 10.52 -13.69
CA THR A 263 -4.09 11.36 -13.85
C THR A 263 -5.27 10.91 -13.01
N LEU A 264 -5.93 11.86 -12.35
CA LEU A 264 -7.24 11.68 -11.75
C LEU A 264 -8.38 12.10 -12.69
N HIS A 265 -8.05 12.71 -13.84
CA HIS A 265 -9.02 13.24 -14.80
C HIS A 265 -9.30 12.30 -15.98
N SER A 266 -8.52 11.24 -16.14
CA SER A 266 -8.66 10.24 -17.20
C SER A 266 -8.47 8.82 -16.69
N LYS A 267 -9.11 7.86 -17.36
CA LYS A 267 -8.87 6.44 -17.10
C LYS A 267 -7.71 5.95 -17.94
N GLN A 268 -6.73 5.30 -17.30
CA GLN A 268 -5.64 4.56 -17.95
C GLN A 268 -5.50 3.20 -17.29
N PRO A 269 -4.89 2.21 -17.96
CA PRO A 269 -4.43 0.99 -17.28
C PRO A 269 -3.42 1.36 -16.19
N LYS A 270 -3.40 0.66 -15.09
CA LYS A 270 -2.32 0.72 -14.11
C LYS A 270 -1.25 -0.26 -14.58
N ARG A 271 -0.35 0.22 -15.41
CA ARG A 271 0.66 -0.60 -16.08
C ARG A 271 2.05 -0.11 -15.71
N ALA A 272 2.92 -1.05 -15.34
CA ALA A 272 4.34 -0.82 -15.18
C ALA A 272 5.13 -1.71 -16.13
N MET A 273 6.21 -1.17 -16.69
CA MET A 273 7.15 -1.89 -17.52
C MET A 273 8.57 -1.57 -17.07
N ILE A 274 9.31 -2.60 -16.67
CA ILE A 274 10.71 -2.52 -16.26
C ILE A 274 11.54 -3.15 -17.38
N SER A 275 12.34 -2.34 -18.08
CA SER A 275 13.15 -2.76 -19.21
C SER A 275 14.61 -2.91 -18.81
N ALA A 276 15.16 -4.11 -19.01
CA ALA A 276 16.55 -4.46 -18.76
C ALA A 276 17.22 -4.99 -20.04
N ASP A 277 18.52 -5.28 -19.99
CA ASP A 277 19.27 -5.70 -21.17
C ASP A 277 18.74 -7.02 -21.78
N LYS A 278 18.38 -7.99 -20.94
CA LYS A 278 18.03 -9.35 -21.37
C LYS A 278 16.53 -9.63 -21.38
N ALA A 279 15.73 -8.76 -20.75
CA ALA A 279 14.29 -8.94 -20.65
C ALA A 279 13.57 -7.63 -20.36
N PHE A 280 12.27 -7.60 -20.59
CA PHE A 280 11.40 -6.63 -19.95
C PHE A 280 10.31 -7.33 -19.13
N ILE A 281 9.92 -6.69 -18.04
CA ILE A 281 8.91 -7.17 -17.10
C ILE A 281 7.69 -6.27 -17.23
N GLU A 282 6.53 -6.83 -17.54
CA GLU A 282 5.26 -6.12 -17.58
C GLU A 282 4.38 -6.52 -16.41
N ILE A 283 3.84 -5.51 -15.70
CA ILE A 283 2.98 -5.70 -14.53
C ILE A 283 1.71 -4.86 -14.72
N MET A 284 0.55 -5.53 -14.73
CA MET A 284 -0.76 -4.88 -14.79
C MET A 284 -1.37 -4.77 -13.40
N GLU A 285 -2.19 -3.72 -13.16
CA GLU A 285 -2.82 -3.43 -11.86
C GLU A 285 -1.80 -3.41 -10.71
N TYR A 286 -0.62 -2.87 -10.98
CA TYR A 286 0.59 -2.97 -10.17
C TYR A 286 0.49 -2.58 -8.70
N PRO A 287 -0.46 -1.74 -8.19
CA PRO A 287 -0.53 -1.47 -6.74
C PRO A 287 -0.72 -2.70 -5.86
N ARG A 288 -1.31 -3.78 -6.40
CA ARG A 288 -1.57 -5.04 -5.66
C ARG A 288 -1.38 -6.27 -6.56
N ALA A 289 -0.46 -6.20 -7.52
CA ALA A 289 -0.26 -7.29 -8.46
C ALA A 289 0.32 -8.53 -7.79
N ASP A 290 -0.16 -9.69 -8.23
CA ASP A 290 0.37 -11.00 -7.89
C ASP A 290 0.89 -11.76 -9.13
N ILE A 291 0.86 -11.10 -10.30
CA ILE A 291 1.29 -11.65 -11.58
C ILE A 291 2.13 -10.62 -12.33
N ALA A 292 3.24 -11.07 -12.92
CA ALA A 292 4.04 -10.35 -13.90
C ALA A 292 4.31 -11.23 -15.12
N THR A 293 4.55 -10.60 -16.27
CA THR A 293 5.01 -11.27 -17.49
C THR A 293 6.41 -10.79 -17.81
N ILE A 294 7.36 -11.71 -17.88
CA ILE A 294 8.73 -11.46 -18.31
C ILE A 294 8.85 -11.88 -19.78
N THR A 295 9.34 -11.00 -20.63
CA THR A 295 9.62 -11.30 -22.05
C THR A 295 11.12 -11.18 -22.27
N TRP A 296 11.76 -12.28 -22.67
CA TRP A 296 13.19 -12.35 -22.94
C TRP A 296 13.52 -11.72 -24.31
N THR A 297 14.60 -10.96 -24.40
CA THR A 297 14.95 -10.18 -25.60
C THR A 297 15.59 -11.03 -26.71
N ASP A 298 16.23 -12.15 -26.37
CA ASP A 298 16.95 -13.00 -27.32
C ASP A 298 16.03 -13.87 -28.19
N ASP A 299 14.97 -14.43 -27.62
CA ASP A 299 14.06 -15.36 -28.30
C ASP A 299 12.57 -14.93 -28.24
N GLY A 300 12.26 -13.86 -27.55
CA GLY A 300 10.88 -13.38 -27.35
C GLY A 300 10.03 -14.30 -26.48
N LYS A 301 10.64 -15.28 -25.80
CA LYS A 301 9.92 -16.19 -24.91
C LYS A 301 9.32 -15.44 -23.74
N GLN A 302 8.12 -15.82 -23.38
CA GLN A 302 7.42 -15.26 -22.23
C GLN A 302 7.41 -16.24 -21.06
N GLU A 303 7.67 -15.71 -19.88
CA GLU A 303 7.53 -16.34 -18.57
C GLU A 303 6.48 -15.60 -17.76
N LYS A 304 5.52 -16.33 -17.22
CA LYS A 304 4.54 -15.78 -16.29
C LYS A 304 4.97 -16.10 -14.87
N VAL A 305 5.26 -15.05 -14.09
CA VAL A 305 5.58 -15.15 -12.66
C VAL A 305 4.32 -14.85 -11.86
N GLN A 306 3.94 -15.76 -10.98
CA GLN A 306 2.79 -15.57 -10.10
C GLN A 306 3.20 -15.90 -8.66
N VAL A 307 3.20 -14.89 -7.77
CA VAL A 307 3.62 -15.02 -6.38
C VAL A 307 2.70 -14.18 -5.48
N GLY A 308 2.17 -14.82 -4.45
CA GLY A 308 1.18 -14.21 -3.57
C GLY A 308 -0.24 -14.22 -4.17
N ARG A 309 -1.12 -13.41 -3.61
CA ARG A 309 -2.51 -13.22 -4.06
C ARG A 309 -2.93 -11.77 -3.84
N THR A 310 -3.47 -11.12 -4.86
CA THR A 310 -4.02 -9.75 -4.78
C THR A 310 -5.05 -9.60 -3.65
N ALA A 311 -5.90 -10.62 -3.42
CA ALA A 311 -6.90 -10.62 -2.35
C ALA A 311 -6.29 -10.50 -0.94
N ASN A 312 -5.05 -10.96 -0.76
CA ASN A 312 -4.34 -10.95 0.52
C ASN A 312 -3.43 -9.71 0.69
N ALA A 313 -3.44 -8.76 -0.25
CA ALA A 313 -2.52 -7.62 -0.25
C ALA A 313 -2.47 -6.88 1.11
N LEU A 314 -3.63 -6.64 1.72
CA LEU A 314 -3.70 -5.97 3.01
C LEU A 314 -3.28 -6.86 4.20
N ALA A 315 -3.45 -8.19 4.07
CA ALA A 315 -2.95 -9.13 5.09
C ALA A 315 -1.41 -9.18 5.09
N TYR A 316 -0.75 -9.11 3.92
CA TYR A 316 0.71 -9.04 3.83
C TYR A 316 1.27 -7.80 4.52
N VAL A 317 0.58 -6.66 4.42
CA VAL A 317 1.00 -5.40 5.06
C VAL A 317 1.05 -5.55 6.59
N LEU A 318 0.03 -6.18 7.21
CA LEU A 318 0.03 -6.44 8.65
C LEU A 318 1.09 -7.47 9.05
N ALA A 319 1.21 -8.52 8.25
CA ALA A 319 2.19 -9.59 8.51
C ALA A 319 3.63 -9.07 8.52
N ASP A 320 3.96 -8.16 7.60
CA ASP A 320 5.29 -7.55 7.54
C ASP A 320 5.57 -6.69 8.80
N LEU A 321 4.59 -5.94 9.33
CA LEU A 321 4.80 -5.22 10.60
C LEU A 321 4.99 -6.19 11.78
N GLU A 322 4.20 -7.28 11.84
CA GLU A 322 4.38 -8.30 12.88
C GLU A 322 5.77 -8.94 12.79
N ALA A 323 6.25 -9.24 11.58
CA ALA A 323 7.61 -9.74 11.35
C ALA A 323 8.69 -8.73 11.79
N ALA A 324 8.50 -7.43 11.46
CA ALA A 324 9.41 -6.37 11.88
C ALA A 324 9.50 -6.25 13.41
N VAL A 325 8.37 -6.34 14.10
CA VAL A 325 8.32 -6.33 15.57
C VAL A 325 8.99 -7.56 16.16
N ALA A 326 8.93 -8.70 15.46
CA ALA A 326 9.64 -9.93 15.85
C ALA A 326 11.15 -9.91 15.50
N GLY A 327 11.65 -8.86 14.86
CA GLY A 327 13.08 -8.67 14.56
C GLY A 327 13.48 -8.96 13.11
N ASP A 328 12.54 -9.07 12.18
CA ASP A 328 12.86 -9.19 10.75
C ASP A 328 13.41 -7.86 10.23
N ALA A 329 14.70 -7.84 9.89
CA ALA A 329 15.39 -6.66 9.40
C ALA A 329 14.94 -6.24 7.98
N SER A 330 14.39 -7.14 7.18
CA SER A 330 13.95 -6.83 5.82
C SER A 330 12.78 -5.83 5.83
N ALA A 331 11.92 -5.89 6.83
CA ALA A 331 10.80 -4.98 6.98
C ALA A 331 11.22 -3.54 7.32
N GLN A 332 12.35 -3.35 8.01
CA GLN A 332 12.90 -2.00 8.28
C GLN A 332 13.43 -1.33 7.01
N ALA A 333 13.98 -2.10 6.06
CA ALA A 333 14.44 -1.57 4.78
C ALA A 333 13.31 -0.95 3.94
N GLN A 334 12.06 -1.35 4.16
CA GLN A 334 10.91 -0.78 3.45
C GLN A 334 10.67 0.70 3.80
N LEU A 335 10.93 1.11 5.04
CA LEU A 335 10.77 2.51 5.46
C LEU A 335 11.79 3.43 4.75
N GLU A 336 12.98 2.93 4.43
CA GLU A 336 13.98 3.68 3.64
C GLU A 336 13.44 3.99 2.24
N VAL A 337 12.77 3.02 1.58
CA VAL A 337 12.11 3.27 0.29
C VAL A 337 11.02 4.34 0.43
N SER A 338 10.22 4.28 1.48
CA SER A 338 9.18 5.30 1.74
C SER A 338 9.79 6.69 1.98
N LYS A 339 10.94 6.79 2.66
CA LYS A 339 11.66 8.06 2.84
C LYS A 339 12.14 8.65 1.52
N ASP A 340 12.78 7.83 0.68
CA ASP A 340 13.24 8.24 -0.65
C ASP A 340 12.06 8.74 -1.51
N VAL A 341 10.93 8.04 -1.48
CA VAL A 341 9.71 8.41 -2.22
C VAL A 341 9.11 9.71 -1.68
N MET A 342 9.03 9.88 -0.35
CA MET A 342 8.52 11.12 0.26
C MET A 342 9.42 12.32 -0.03
N GLU A 343 10.73 12.14 -0.10
CA GLU A 343 11.68 13.18 -0.50
C GLU A 343 11.42 13.63 -1.94
N LEU A 344 11.27 12.68 -2.88
CA LEU A 344 10.92 12.99 -4.27
C LEU A 344 9.58 13.71 -4.38
N MET A 345 8.54 13.22 -3.70
CA MET A 345 7.22 13.84 -3.73
C MET A 345 7.24 15.26 -3.13
N THR A 346 8.02 15.49 -2.09
CA THR A 346 8.22 16.82 -1.48
C THR A 346 8.92 17.74 -2.45
N SER A 347 10.00 17.27 -3.10
CA SER A 347 10.75 18.05 -4.10
C SER A 347 9.86 18.42 -5.31
N LEU A 348 9.13 17.46 -5.86
CA LEU A 348 8.20 17.70 -6.98
C LEU A 348 7.17 18.78 -6.65
N ARG A 349 6.54 18.73 -5.46
CA ARG A 349 5.57 19.75 -5.05
C ARG A 349 6.20 21.12 -4.84
N ASN A 350 7.43 21.16 -4.31
CA ASN A 350 8.19 22.41 -4.18
C ASN A 350 8.49 23.02 -5.55
N ASP A 351 8.91 22.23 -6.54
CA ASP A 351 9.15 22.69 -7.91
C ASP A 351 7.87 23.22 -8.59
N TRP A 352 6.72 22.66 -8.25
CA TRP A 352 5.41 23.15 -8.70
C TRP A 352 4.88 24.36 -7.92
N ASN A 353 5.61 24.81 -6.87
CA ASN A 353 5.16 25.82 -5.91
C ASN A 353 3.82 25.48 -5.27
N PHE A 354 3.60 24.21 -4.97
CA PHE A 354 2.37 23.71 -4.38
C PHE A 354 2.62 23.20 -2.95
N LEU A 355 1.97 23.85 -1.97
CA LEU A 355 1.97 23.45 -0.56
C LEU A 355 0.53 23.25 -0.09
N TYR A 356 0.32 22.23 0.72
CA TYR A 356 -0.96 22.04 1.41
C TYR A 356 -1.13 23.11 2.52
N PRO A 357 -2.40 23.39 2.96
CA PRO A 357 -2.64 24.38 4.01
C PRO A 357 -1.86 24.14 5.30
N GLU A 358 -1.60 22.88 5.65
CA GLU A 358 -0.87 22.47 6.85
C GLU A 358 0.65 22.75 6.76
N GLU A 359 1.15 23.04 5.56
CA GLU A 359 2.59 23.30 5.28
C GLU A 359 2.89 24.80 5.10
N GLN A 360 1.88 25.68 5.14
CA GLN A 360 1.98 27.14 4.97
C GLN A 360 2.22 27.85 6.34
#